data_e52eb2b701617a6a62e08aac6e2ca13f
#
_entry.id   e52eb2b701617a6a62e08aac6e2ca13f
#
_cell.length_a   1.000
_cell.length_b   1.000
_cell.length_c   1.000
_cell.angle_alpha   90.00
_cell.angle_beta   90.00
_cell.angle_gamma   90.00
#
_symmetry.space_group_name_H-M   'P 1'
#
loop_
_entity.id
_entity.type
_entity.pdbx_description
1 polymer ?
#
loop_
_entity_poly.entity_id
_entity_poly.type
_entity_poly.pdbx_seq_one_letter_code
_entity_poly.pdbx_strand_id
1 'polypeptide(L)'
;MAIPYKLLLVFLLLFVAACDADSGSQERVSNAAPFAIGSTTIFIHDSSRPYDSVAGIQSGIRTLITEVWYPVDHDRIDRAPDAYRRATYGDYVFGDRDMHRLMMTKTTFFHMTEDTVREGVSAEQIDAAIDELFVRERQSYVDAPISESMFKFPIVVMSHGDAGSRYNMESVCEYLAAHGYVVIAPEHTGNSPYSMTGRDPALAEVGGDPAFRELMAGVLSILNHQGAYGSEENFGQLYTPLSSGRDSAQFLVDLDRSLLQRLNDLRATLAELDRMNAQGRFAGRLALERVGLTGRSFGGTTTLMGLSMEDRFTAGVSVVPPGFSDSRSALPAAMLVAVDRESVILSAEGPFPLTTINKPTLLLSGTEDDLIIGLAANMARAGAAPEPTADNPHPVIRIAYENAVAPVVWGLLADSNHATLGVSGGYWWPDLKPQTQQRYFEPGNTFTRIAPAKAHRIQKEKTLAFFDLTIRHDASARARLMDQGFEADGLTLEFRNF
;
A
#
# COMPACT_ATOMS: atom_id res chain seq x y z
N MET A 1 -2.86 -43.08 -65.36
CA MET A 1 -3.90 -42.15 -64.90
C MET A 1 -3.39 -41.43 -63.70
N ALA A 2 -2.85 -40.23 -63.93
CA ALA A 2 -2.13 -39.42 -62.88
C ALA A 2 -3.16 -38.51 -62.19
N ILE A 3 -3.20 -38.51 -60.87
CA ILE A 3 -3.97 -37.58 -60.03
C ILE A 3 -2.94 -36.58 -59.48
N PRO A 4 -3.18 -35.28 -59.60
CA PRO A 4 -2.16 -34.27 -59.38
C PRO A 4 -1.97 -33.95 -57.90
N TYR A 5 -0.69 -33.90 -57.51
CA TYR A 5 -0.14 -33.40 -56.26
C TYR A 5 -0.32 -31.87 -56.14
N LYS A 6 -1.48 -31.37 -55.87
CA LYS A 6 -1.70 -29.94 -55.59
C LYS A 6 -2.72 -29.65 -54.47
N LEU A 7 -2.98 -30.58 -53.55
CA LEU A 7 -3.92 -30.34 -52.45
C LEU A 7 -3.36 -30.74 -51.07
N LEU A 8 -2.04 -30.72 -50.88
CA LEU A 8 -1.43 -31.05 -49.57
C LEU A 8 -0.48 -29.99 -49.05
N LEU A 9 -0.64 -28.73 -49.50
CA LEU A 9 0.23 -27.62 -49.04
C LEU A 9 -0.55 -26.43 -48.47
N VAL A 10 -1.84 -26.59 -48.13
CA VAL A 10 -2.66 -25.52 -47.52
C VAL A 10 -3.05 -25.83 -46.05
N PHE A 11 -2.72 -27.03 -45.53
CA PHE A 11 -3.06 -27.40 -44.15
C PHE A 11 -1.89 -27.39 -43.16
N LEU A 12 -0.71 -26.87 -43.57
CA LEU A 12 0.47 -26.79 -42.69
C LEU A 12 0.90 -25.36 -42.34
N LEU A 13 0.04 -24.37 -42.55
CA LEU A 13 0.29 -22.96 -42.22
C LEU A 13 -0.70 -22.35 -41.22
N LEU A 14 -1.47 -23.19 -40.51
CA LEU A 14 -2.46 -22.72 -39.51
C LEU A 14 -2.19 -23.26 -38.09
N PHE A 15 -0.98 -23.76 -37.79
CA PHE A 15 -0.61 -24.24 -36.46
C PHE A 15 0.71 -23.63 -35.92
N VAL A 16 1.09 -22.44 -36.38
CA VAL A 16 2.20 -21.66 -35.78
C VAL A 16 1.73 -20.24 -35.46
N ALA A 17 0.62 -20.14 -34.76
CA ALA A 17 0.16 -18.85 -34.20
C ALA A 17 -0.66 -19.11 -32.94
N ALA A 18 -0.06 -19.81 -31.95
CA ALA A 18 -0.63 -19.92 -30.61
C ALA A 18 0.48 -20.35 -29.63
N CYS A 19 1.58 -19.64 -29.63
CA CYS A 19 2.55 -19.55 -28.55
C CYS A 19 3.12 -18.13 -28.57
N ASP A 20 2.26 -17.13 -28.54
CA ASP A 20 2.65 -15.84 -28.00
C ASP A 20 2.62 -16.03 -26.48
N ALA A 21 3.82 -16.11 -25.93
CA ALA A 21 4.06 -16.01 -24.53
C ALA A 21 3.33 -14.77 -24.04
N ASP A 22 2.41 -14.99 -23.11
CA ASP A 22 1.81 -13.95 -22.28
C ASP A 22 2.93 -13.40 -21.38
N SER A 23 3.85 -12.67 -22.00
CA SER A 23 4.89 -11.89 -21.34
C SER A 23 4.15 -10.74 -20.66
N GLY A 24 3.93 -10.88 -19.34
CA GLY A 24 3.49 -9.92 -18.35
C GLY A 24 3.15 -8.50 -18.83
N SER A 25 2.20 -8.35 -19.75
CA SER A 25 1.62 -7.05 -20.05
C SER A 25 0.76 -6.65 -18.86
N GLN A 26 1.26 -5.73 -18.04
CA GLN A 26 0.40 -4.97 -17.14
C GLN A 26 -0.84 -4.58 -17.93
N GLU A 27 -2.01 -5.05 -17.49
CA GLU A 27 -3.29 -4.73 -18.10
C GLU A 27 -3.40 -3.21 -18.15
N ARG A 28 -3.22 -2.60 -19.33
CA ARG A 28 -3.40 -1.15 -19.50
C ARG A 28 -4.80 -0.84 -19.02
N VAL A 29 -4.94 0.21 -18.20
CA VAL A 29 -6.26 0.79 -17.91
C VAL A 29 -6.91 0.98 -19.26
N SER A 30 -8.02 0.28 -19.51
CA SER A 30 -8.63 0.27 -20.83
C SER A 30 -8.97 1.70 -21.22
N ASN A 31 -9.01 2.01 -22.54
CA ASN A 31 -9.53 3.28 -23.07
C ASN A 31 -11.00 3.55 -22.62
N ALA A 32 -11.59 2.65 -21.85
CA ALA A 32 -12.89 2.77 -21.19
C ALA A 32 -12.84 3.50 -19.84
N ALA A 33 -11.66 3.74 -19.25
CA ALA A 33 -11.57 4.55 -18.03
C ALA A 33 -11.92 6.00 -18.35
N PRO A 34 -12.68 6.70 -17.46
CA PRO A 34 -13.15 8.07 -17.72
C PRO A 34 -12.02 9.09 -17.90
N PHE A 35 -10.85 8.83 -17.30
CA PHE A 35 -9.73 9.77 -17.30
C PHE A 35 -8.41 9.09 -17.66
N ALA A 36 -7.51 9.83 -18.30
CA ALA A 36 -6.09 9.58 -18.26
C ALA A 36 -5.56 9.90 -16.84
N ILE A 37 -4.34 9.47 -16.53
CA ILE A 37 -3.78 9.58 -15.18
C ILE A 37 -2.61 10.57 -15.20
N GLY A 38 -2.64 11.56 -14.31
CA GLY A 38 -1.48 12.36 -13.96
C GLY A 38 -0.81 11.85 -12.70
N SER A 39 0.50 12.02 -12.57
CA SER A 39 1.21 11.81 -11.32
C SER A 39 2.20 12.92 -11.01
N THR A 40 2.37 13.22 -9.74
CA THR A 40 3.35 14.20 -9.25
C THR A 40 3.84 13.79 -7.87
N THR A 41 5.10 14.07 -7.58
CA THR A 41 5.64 13.91 -6.23
C THR A 41 5.65 15.27 -5.53
N ILE A 42 5.20 15.30 -4.29
CA ILE A 42 5.24 16.48 -3.43
C ILE A 42 5.93 16.12 -2.10
N PHE A 43 6.27 17.14 -1.31
CA PHE A 43 6.84 16.98 0.02
C PHE A 43 5.93 17.64 1.04
N ILE A 44 5.53 16.87 2.05
CA ILE A 44 4.74 17.39 3.17
C ILE A 44 5.70 17.70 4.30
N HIS A 45 5.72 18.95 4.75
CA HIS A 45 6.55 19.42 5.84
C HIS A 45 5.69 19.74 7.06
N ASP A 46 5.82 18.93 8.12
CA ASP A 46 5.16 19.20 9.40
C ASP A 46 6.16 19.77 10.40
N SER A 47 6.23 21.08 10.47
CA SER A 47 7.15 21.80 11.37
C SER A 47 6.78 21.68 12.84
N SER A 48 5.64 21.11 13.18
CA SER A 48 5.25 20.89 14.59
C SER A 48 5.89 19.65 15.21
N ARG A 49 6.51 18.78 14.38
CA ARG A 49 7.11 17.53 14.82
C ARG A 49 8.58 17.42 14.38
N PRO A 50 9.44 16.77 15.19
CA PRO A 50 10.80 16.46 14.77
C PRO A 50 10.82 15.48 13.60
N TYR A 51 11.98 15.35 12.95
CA TYR A 51 12.14 14.54 11.75
C TYR A 51 11.69 13.09 11.93
N ASP A 52 12.14 12.41 12.99
CA ASP A 52 11.73 11.05 13.31
C ASP A 52 11.87 10.74 14.81
N SER A 53 10.82 11.04 15.57
CA SER A 53 10.83 10.84 17.02
C SER A 53 10.88 9.36 17.44
N VAL A 54 10.38 8.44 16.59
CA VAL A 54 10.40 6.99 16.85
C VAL A 54 11.82 6.46 16.76
N ALA A 55 12.59 6.90 15.77
CA ALA A 55 14.02 6.58 15.64
C ALA A 55 14.93 7.39 16.57
N GLY A 56 14.37 8.28 17.41
CA GLY A 56 15.12 9.11 18.35
C GLY A 56 15.72 10.38 17.75
N ILE A 57 15.40 10.73 16.50
CA ILE A 57 15.86 11.96 15.84
C ILE A 57 14.93 13.10 16.23
N GLN A 58 15.37 13.92 17.18
CA GLN A 58 14.58 15.01 17.77
C GLN A 58 14.82 16.37 17.08
N SER A 59 15.77 16.47 16.16
CA SER A 59 16.08 17.67 15.37
C SER A 59 15.35 17.65 14.02
N GLY A 60 15.35 18.80 13.31
CA GLY A 60 14.72 18.95 12.01
C GLY A 60 13.20 19.00 12.09
N ILE A 61 12.54 18.83 10.95
CA ILE A 61 11.09 18.78 10.81
C ILE A 61 10.66 17.47 10.14
N ARG A 62 9.47 17.01 10.49
CA ARG A 62 8.88 15.82 9.87
C ARG A 62 8.60 16.08 8.40
N THR A 63 9.22 15.31 7.52
CA THR A 63 9.07 15.44 6.07
C THR A 63 8.63 14.12 5.46
N LEU A 64 7.58 14.15 4.65
CA LEU A 64 7.02 12.98 3.99
C LEU A 64 7.12 13.16 2.48
N ILE A 65 7.88 12.31 1.81
CA ILE A 65 7.85 12.19 0.35
C ILE A 65 6.49 11.62 -0.01
N THR A 66 5.78 12.27 -0.89
CA THR A 66 4.37 11.94 -1.13
C THR A 66 4.09 11.87 -2.62
N GLU A 67 3.55 10.75 -3.09
CA GLU A 67 3.08 10.63 -4.48
C GLU A 67 1.60 10.97 -4.56
N VAL A 68 1.22 11.65 -5.65
CA VAL A 68 -0.17 11.99 -5.93
C VAL A 68 -0.52 11.54 -7.33
N TRP A 69 -1.56 10.70 -7.46
CA TRP A 69 -2.17 10.33 -8.74
C TRP A 69 -3.52 11.01 -8.87
N TYR A 70 -3.86 11.48 -10.06
CA TYR A 70 -5.04 12.28 -10.26
C TYR A 70 -5.60 12.20 -11.69
N PRO A 71 -6.90 12.47 -11.87
CA PRO A 71 -7.55 12.46 -13.18
C PRO A 71 -7.02 13.54 -14.11
N VAL A 72 -6.81 13.18 -15.38
CA VAL A 72 -6.45 14.08 -16.49
C VAL A 72 -7.41 13.84 -17.65
N ASP A 73 -7.83 14.89 -18.35
CA ASP A 73 -8.70 14.75 -19.51
C ASP A 73 -7.95 14.07 -20.66
N HIS A 74 -8.52 12.99 -21.24
CA HIS A 74 -7.93 12.28 -22.38
C HIS A 74 -7.63 13.23 -23.54
N ASP A 75 -8.57 14.08 -23.87
CA ASP A 75 -8.43 15.08 -24.95
C ASP A 75 -7.18 15.96 -24.80
N ARG A 76 -6.75 16.22 -23.57
CA ARG A 76 -5.56 17.05 -23.30
C ARG A 76 -4.29 16.32 -23.69
N ILE A 77 -4.22 15.04 -23.36
CA ILE A 77 -3.10 14.18 -23.75
C ILE A 77 -3.09 13.99 -25.26
N ASP A 78 -4.24 13.66 -25.86
CA ASP A 78 -4.36 13.36 -27.28
C ASP A 78 -4.03 14.56 -28.19
N ARG A 79 -4.35 15.78 -27.76
CA ARG A 79 -4.02 17.02 -28.50
C ARG A 79 -2.55 17.40 -28.45
N ALA A 80 -1.82 16.98 -27.43
CA ALA A 80 -0.42 17.33 -27.23
C ALA A 80 0.38 16.15 -26.66
N PRO A 81 0.48 15.03 -27.38
CA PRO A 81 1.09 13.80 -26.87
C PRO A 81 2.55 13.98 -26.46
N ASP A 82 3.29 14.85 -27.16
CA ASP A 82 4.70 15.13 -26.88
C ASP A 82 4.91 16.12 -25.72
N ALA A 83 3.84 16.75 -25.22
CA ALA A 83 3.93 17.70 -24.13
C ALA A 83 4.01 17.03 -22.74
N TYR A 84 3.59 15.78 -22.64
CA TYR A 84 3.51 15.07 -21.37
C TYR A 84 4.22 13.72 -21.46
N ARG A 85 5.30 13.58 -20.68
CA ARG A 85 6.07 12.34 -20.61
C ARG A 85 5.32 11.29 -19.79
N ARG A 86 5.31 10.04 -20.27
CA ARG A 86 4.93 8.89 -19.44
C ARG A 86 5.87 8.80 -18.23
N ALA A 87 5.30 8.58 -17.06
CA ALA A 87 6.07 8.27 -15.88
C ALA A 87 6.73 6.90 -16.02
N THR A 88 7.88 6.73 -15.39
CA THR A 88 8.56 5.44 -15.23
C THR A 88 8.64 5.08 -13.76
N TYR A 89 8.95 3.83 -13.43
CA TYR A 89 9.20 3.46 -12.03
C TYR A 89 10.48 4.12 -11.50
N GLY A 90 11.41 4.50 -12.38
CA GLY A 90 12.58 5.30 -12.01
C GLY A 90 12.24 6.68 -11.45
N ASP A 91 11.07 7.23 -11.75
CA ASP A 91 10.61 8.50 -11.19
C ASP A 91 10.27 8.42 -9.69
N TYR A 92 10.11 7.21 -9.14
CA TYR A 92 9.99 7.04 -7.69
C TYR A 92 11.32 7.13 -6.95
N VAL A 93 12.45 7.05 -7.67
CA VAL A 93 13.78 7.06 -7.07
C VAL A 93 14.19 8.48 -6.71
N PHE A 94 14.19 8.78 -5.43
CA PHE A 94 14.77 9.99 -4.88
C PHE A 94 16.04 9.66 -4.10
N GLY A 95 17.06 10.53 -4.20
CA GLY A 95 18.32 10.31 -3.54
C GLY A 95 19.23 9.35 -4.30
N ASP A 96 19.91 8.45 -3.58
CA ASP A 96 20.88 7.53 -4.14
C ASP A 96 20.19 6.33 -4.82
N ARG A 97 20.46 6.15 -6.13
CA ARG A 97 19.82 5.09 -6.92
C ARG A 97 20.28 3.70 -6.52
N ASP A 98 21.56 3.54 -6.18
CA ASP A 98 22.11 2.25 -5.78
C ASP A 98 21.57 1.83 -4.42
N MET A 99 21.40 2.80 -3.50
CA MET A 99 20.72 2.58 -2.24
C MET A 99 19.25 2.20 -2.44
N HIS A 100 18.53 2.88 -3.31
CA HIS A 100 17.14 2.54 -3.61
C HIS A 100 17.03 1.12 -4.17
N ARG A 101 17.94 0.74 -5.08
CA ARG A 101 18.06 -0.62 -5.62
C ARG A 101 18.28 -1.64 -4.49
N LEU A 102 19.25 -1.39 -3.61
CA LEU A 102 19.56 -2.26 -2.48
C LEU A 102 18.35 -2.46 -1.58
N MET A 103 17.63 -1.36 -1.26
CA MET A 103 16.40 -1.44 -0.45
C MET A 103 15.30 -2.23 -1.17
N MET A 104 15.14 -2.03 -2.47
CA MET A 104 14.17 -2.79 -3.27
C MET A 104 14.51 -4.29 -3.29
N THR A 105 15.78 -4.64 -3.49
CA THR A 105 16.25 -6.02 -3.41
C THR A 105 15.90 -6.64 -2.05
N LYS A 106 16.24 -5.96 -0.97
CA LYS A 106 16.01 -6.48 0.39
C LYS A 106 14.53 -6.60 0.74
N THR A 107 13.75 -5.55 0.50
CA THR A 107 12.32 -5.56 0.87
C THR A 107 11.50 -6.49 0.00
N THR A 108 11.86 -6.65 -1.28
CA THR A 108 11.07 -7.42 -2.23
C THR A 108 11.41 -8.92 -2.20
N PHE A 109 12.68 -9.26 -2.01
CA PHE A 109 13.13 -10.64 -2.20
C PHE A 109 13.64 -11.33 -0.93
N PHE A 110 14.03 -10.57 0.10
CA PHE A 110 14.71 -11.14 1.26
C PHE A 110 14.14 -10.73 2.63
N HIS A 111 13.20 -9.81 2.68
CA HIS A 111 12.67 -9.33 3.98
C HIS A 111 11.63 -10.26 4.60
N MET A 112 10.81 -10.87 3.76
CA MET A 112 9.71 -11.75 4.20
C MET A 112 9.83 -13.11 3.53
N THR A 113 9.47 -14.17 4.26
CA THR A 113 9.50 -15.54 3.74
C THR A 113 8.67 -15.73 2.48
N GLU A 114 7.52 -15.04 2.40
CA GLU A 114 6.63 -15.07 1.25
C GLU A 114 7.17 -14.34 0.02
N ASP A 115 8.07 -13.40 0.24
CA ASP A 115 8.71 -12.62 -0.82
C ASP A 115 10.02 -13.23 -1.31
N THR A 116 10.30 -14.48 -0.92
CA THR A 116 11.50 -15.18 -1.38
C THR A 116 11.54 -15.26 -2.90
N VAL A 117 12.74 -15.32 -3.42
CA VAL A 117 12.99 -15.53 -4.84
C VAL A 117 12.76 -16.99 -5.22
N ARG A 118 12.29 -17.25 -6.44
CA ARG A 118 12.14 -18.60 -6.98
C ARG A 118 13.50 -19.30 -7.02
N GLU A 119 13.51 -20.59 -6.72
CA GLU A 119 14.73 -21.41 -6.81
C GLU A 119 15.39 -21.30 -8.20
N GLY A 120 16.71 -21.15 -8.20
CA GLY A 120 17.53 -21.02 -9.42
C GLY A 120 17.62 -19.60 -10.00
N VAL A 121 16.97 -18.60 -9.40
CA VAL A 121 17.15 -17.20 -9.81
C VAL A 121 18.44 -16.65 -9.20
N SER A 122 19.30 -16.05 -10.04
CA SER A 122 20.57 -15.47 -9.60
C SER A 122 20.41 -14.01 -9.17
N ALA A 123 21.43 -13.48 -8.46
CA ALA A 123 21.48 -12.07 -8.08
C ALA A 123 21.49 -11.15 -9.32
N GLU A 124 22.20 -11.54 -10.36
CA GLU A 124 22.26 -10.79 -11.62
C GLU A 124 20.89 -10.71 -12.32
N GLN A 125 20.07 -11.76 -12.20
CA GLN A 125 18.70 -11.74 -12.73
C GLN A 125 17.81 -10.78 -11.93
N ILE A 126 17.99 -10.72 -10.61
CA ILE A 126 17.28 -9.75 -9.75
C ILE A 126 17.69 -8.32 -10.12
N ASP A 127 18.99 -8.06 -10.24
CA ASP A 127 19.51 -6.74 -10.61
C ASP A 127 18.99 -6.29 -11.98
N ALA A 128 19.03 -7.18 -12.97
CA ALA A 128 18.51 -6.90 -14.31
C ALA A 128 17.00 -6.60 -14.31
N ALA A 129 16.24 -7.32 -13.49
CA ALA A 129 14.80 -7.09 -13.37
C ALA A 129 14.46 -5.76 -12.69
N ILE A 130 15.26 -5.33 -11.70
CA ILE A 130 15.10 -4.03 -11.06
C ILE A 130 15.48 -2.90 -12.05
N ASP A 131 16.56 -3.08 -12.82
CA ASP A 131 16.94 -2.11 -13.85
C ASP A 131 15.88 -1.97 -14.94
N GLU A 132 15.30 -3.07 -15.37
CA GLU A 132 14.18 -3.07 -16.32
C GLU A 132 12.96 -2.34 -15.71
N LEU A 133 12.62 -2.62 -14.45
CA LEU A 133 11.53 -1.93 -13.77
C LEU A 133 11.74 -0.41 -13.76
N PHE A 134 12.95 0.06 -13.46
CA PHE A 134 13.22 1.50 -13.38
C PHE A 134 12.98 2.23 -14.71
N VAL A 135 13.07 1.57 -15.85
CA VAL A 135 12.80 2.17 -17.16
C VAL A 135 11.41 1.83 -17.69
N ARG A 136 10.69 0.93 -17.03
CA ARG A 136 9.33 0.54 -17.41
C ARG A 136 8.37 1.72 -17.23
N GLU A 137 7.56 1.98 -18.26
CA GLU A 137 6.53 3.01 -18.20
C GLU A 137 5.39 2.62 -17.26
N ARG A 138 4.94 3.59 -16.48
CA ARG A 138 3.69 3.55 -15.72
C ARG A 138 2.52 4.00 -16.59
N GLN A 139 1.29 3.93 -16.08
CA GLN A 139 0.12 4.40 -16.81
C GLN A 139 -0.08 5.92 -16.70
N SER A 140 0.57 6.56 -15.74
CA SER A 140 0.46 7.99 -15.47
C SER A 140 1.40 8.83 -16.32
N TYR A 141 1.03 10.12 -16.48
CA TYR A 141 1.84 11.17 -17.11
C TYR A 141 2.37 12.11 -16.05
N VAL A 142 3.70 12.35 -16.11
CA VAL A 142 4.37 13.23 -15.15
C VAL A 142 3.86 14.66 -15.28
N ASP A 143 3.42 15.23 -14.17
CA ASP A 143 3.01 16.61 -14.02
C ASP A 143 1.95 17.10 -15.02
N ALA A 144 1.20 16.18 -15.65
CA ALA A 144 0.08 16.56 -16.49
C ALA A 144 -0.97 17.36 -15.67
N PRO A 145 -1.65 18.35 -16.26
CA PRO A 145 -2.62 19.16 -15.52
C PRO A 145 -3.85 18.32 -15.13
N ILE A 146 -4.34 18.52 -13.91
CA ILE A 146 -5.57 17.87 -13.44
C ILE A 146 -6.75 18.22 -14.35
N SER A 147 -7.69 17.30 -14.52
CA SER A 147 -8.91 17.50 -15.30
C SER A 147 -9.67 18.76 -14.87
N GLU A 148 -10.19 19.47 -15.86
CA GLU A 148 -11.00 20.67 -15.67
C GLU A 148 -12.49 20.36 -15.50
N SER A 149 -12.87 19.10 -15.26
CA SER A 149 -14.26 18.74 -15.00
C SER A 149 -14.88 19.64 -13.94
N MET A 150 -16.19 19.92 -14.07
CA MET A 150 -16.91 20.80 -13.13
C MET A 150 -17.04 20.21 -11.72
N PHE A 151 -16.74 18.93 -11.55
CA PHE A 151 -16.85 18.23 -10.27
C PHE A 151 -15.53 18.30 -9.50
N LYS A 152 -15.62 18.45 -8.19
CA LYS A 152 -14.51 18.19 -7.29
C LYS A 152 -14.29 16.69 -7.17
N PHE A 153 -13.04 16.28 -7.21
CA PHE A 153 -12.66 14.88 -7.10
C PHE A 153 -12.62 14.43 -5.64
N PRO A 154 -13.27 13.31 -5.28
CA PRO A 154 -13.09 12.68 -3.99
C PRO A 154 -11.65 12.19 -3.84
N ILE A 155 -11.20 12.06 -2.60
CA ILE A 155 -9.82 11.81 -2.26
C ILE A 155 -9.68 10.44 -1.60
N VAL A 156 -8.58 9.75 -1.87
CA VAL A 156 -8.16 8.56 -1.14
C VAL A 156 -6.73 8.77 -0.66
N VAL A 157 -6.52 8.67 0.65
CA VAL A 157 -5.18 8.62 1.24
C VAL A 157 -4.72 7.16 1.28
N MET A 158 -3.50 6.87 0.82
CA MET A 158 -2.94 5.52 0.85
C MET A 158 -1.76 5.45 1.84
N SER A 159 -1.82 4.51 2.78
CA SER A 159 -0.77 4.23 3.76
C SER A 159 -0.08 2.90 3.43
N HIS A 160 1.24 2.93 3.24
CA HIS A 160 2.02 1.73 2.91
C HIS A 160 2.21 0.77 4.10
N GLY A 161 2.63 -0.47 3.83
CA GLY A 161 2.96 -1.48 4.83
C GLY A 161 4.23 -1.15 5.63
N ASP A 162 4.58 -2.05 6.56
CA ASP A 162 5.87 -2.01 7.27
C ASP A 162 7.02 -2.18 6.27
N ALA A 163 8.07 -1.38 6.40
CA ALA A 163 9.19 -1.34 5.46
C ALA A 163 8.77 -1.20 3.97
N GLY A 164 7.57 -0.68 3.71
CA GLY A 164 7.02 -0.47 2.38
C GLY A 164 7.36 0.90 1.79
N SER A 165 6.72 1.19 0.66
CA SER A 165 6.89 2.44 -0.08
C SER A 165 5.56 3.09 -0.41
N ARG A 166 5.56 4.40 -0.67
CA ARG A 166 4.40 5.18 -1.14
C ARG A 166 3.77 4.63 -2.43
N TYR A 167 4.46 3.79 -3.17
CA TYR A 167 3.98 3.13 -4.39
C TYR A 167 3.66 1.63 -4.21
N ASN A 168 3.60 1.12 -2.97
CA ASN A 168 3.35 -0.30 -2.68
C ASN A 168 1.99 -0.80 -3.19
N MET A 169 1.02 0.10 -3.41
CA MET A 169 -0.29 -0.18 -4.00
C MET A 169 -0.53 0.60 -5.30
N GLU A 170 0.51 0.91 -6.06
CA GLU A 170 0.46 1.78 -7.24
C GLU A 170 -0.61 1.36 -8.23
N SER A 171 -0.77 0.07 -8.51
CA SER A 171 -1.77 -0.44 -9.46
C SER A 171 -3.21 -0.07 -9.06
N VAL A 172 -3.51 -0.02 -7.76
CA VAL A 172 -4.81 0.43 -7.22
C VAL A 172 -4.91 1.94 -7.28
N CYS A 173 -3.83 2.65 -6.93
CA CYS A 173 -3.79 4.12 -6.92
C CYS A 173 -4.04 4.69 -8.33
N GLU A 174 -3.34 4.19 -9.34
CA GLU A 174 -3.55 4.59 -10.74
C GLU A 174 -4.96 4.22 -11.22
N TYR A 175 -5.48 3.04 -10.85
CA TYR A 175 -6.83 2.64 -11.23
C TYR A 175 -7.90 3.56 -10.64
N LEU A 176 -7.78 3.94 -9.37
CA LEU A 176 -8.69 4.91 -8.74
C LEU A 176 -8.59 6.28 -9.41
N ALA A 177 -7.38 6.74 -9.74
CA ALA A 177 -7.19 8.01 -10.42
C ALA A 177 -7.83 8.02 -11.82
N ALA A 178 -7.70 6.94 -12.59
CA ALA A 178 -8.37 6.76 -13.88
C ALA A 178 -9.90 6.79 -13.77
N HIS A 179 -10.44 6.49 -12.57
CA HIS A 179 -11.88 6.53 -12.29
C HIS A 179 -12.32 7.79 -11.51
N GLY A 180 -11.48 8.82 -11.51
CA GLY A 180 -11.86 10.14 -11.01
C GLY A 180 -11.69 10.32 -9.49
N TYR A 181 -10.72 9.68 -8.87
CA TYR A 181 -10.25 9.96 -7.51
C TYR A 181 -8.91 10.70 -7.57
N VAL A 182 -8.64 11.55 -6.60
CA VAL A 182 -7.27 11.98 -6.31
C VAL A 182 -6.73 11.07 -5.23
N VAL A 183 -5.64 10.36 -5.51
CA VAL A 183 -5.00 9.45 -4.56
C VAL A 183 -3.70 10.08 -4.08
N ILE A 184 -3.51 10.18 -2.77
CA ILE A 184 -2.31 10.75 -2.16
C ILE A 184 -1.68 9.73 -1.22
N ALA A 185 -0.40 9.46 -1.39
CA ALA A 185 0.32 8.43 -0.68
C ALA A 185 1.59 8.98 -0.01
N PRO A 186 1.52 9.35 1.28
CA PRO A 186 2.70 9.75 2.03
C PRO A 186 3.59 8.55 2.32
N GLU A 187 4.89 8.73 2.23
CA GLU A 187 5.89 7.80 2.72
C GLU A 187 6.17 8.09 4.19
N HIS A 188 5.89 7.12 5.06
CA HIS A 188 6.12 7.27 6.52
C HIS A 188 7.62 7.21 6.80
N THR A 189 8.26 8.35 6.80
CA THR A 189 9.70 8.51 7.03
C THR A 189 10.14 7.77 8.30
N GLY A 190 11.18 6.97 8.19
CA GLY A 190 11.67 6.10 9.25
C GLY A 190 11.08 4.69 9.23
N ASN A 191 9.88 4.51 8.69
CA ASN A 191 9.29 3.19 8.47
C ASN A 191 9.37 2.74 7.00
N SER A 192 9.74 3.64 6.10
CA SER A 192 10.06 3.32 4.71
C SER A 192 11.57 3.40 4.47
N PRO A 193 12.22 2.33 4.00
CA PRO A 193 13.63 2.39 3.65
C PRO A 193 13.91 3.32 2.46
N TYR A 194 12.90 3.61 1.66
CA TYR A 194 13.00 4.47 0.48
C TYR A 194 13.01 5.96 0.80
N SER A 195 12.49 6.36 1.95
CA SER A 195 12.55 7.75 2.42
C SER A 195 13.92 8.13 3.00
N MET A 196 14.86 7.19 3.04
CA MET A 196 16.10 7.28 3.83
C MET A 196 17.34 6.94 3.02
N THR A 197 17.34 7.21 1.72
CA THR A 197 18.41 6.83 0.79
C THR A 197 19.58 7.82 0.74
N GLY A 198 19.91 8.47 1.86
CA GLY A 198 21.12 9.28 2.03
C GLY A 198 21.07 10.70 1.47
N ARG A 199 20.02 11.03 0.73
CA ARG A 199 19.73 12.41 0.32
C ARG A 199 18.29 12.69 0.61
N ASP A 200 18.03 13.57 1.55
CA ASP A 200 16.67 14.04 1.73
C ASP A 200 16.29 14.90 0.51
N PRO A 201 15.38 14.43 -0.35
CA PRO A 201 14.96 15.18 -1.53
C PRO A 201 14.27 16.48 -1.16
N ALA A 202 13.65 16.55 0.02
CA ALA A 202 13.09 17.78 0.56
C ALA A 202 14.13 18.91 0.62
N LEU A 203 15.39 18.59 0.86
CA LEU A 203 16.46 19.58 0.84
C LEU A 203 16.81 20.09 -0.56
N ALA A 204 16.63 19.28 -1.59
CA ALA A 204 16.81 19.73 -2.96
C ALA A 204 15.72 20.74 -3.37
N GLU A 205 14.48 20.48 -2.96
CA GLU A 205 13.32 21.33 -3.28
C GLU A 205 13.26 22.61 -2.45
N VAL A 206 13.52 22.50 -1.14
CA VAL A 206 13.55 23.64 -0.21
C VAL A 206 14.95 24.17 0.04
N GLY A 207 15.94 23.64 -0.65
CA GLY A 207 17.36 23.99 -0.48
C GLY A 207 17.67 25.47 -0.77
N GLY A 208 16.72 26.22 -1.33
CA GLY A 208 16.75 27.69 -1.43
C GLY A 208 16.37 28.42 -0.14
N ASP A 209 15.60 27.77 0.78
CA ASP A 209 15.19 28.39 2.04
C ASP A 209 16.27 28.21 3.13
N PRO A 210 16.93 29.31 3.58
CA PRO A 210 17.95 29.24 4.61
C PRO A 210 17.43 28.73 5.96
N ALA A 211 16.19 29.07 6.33
CA ALA A 211 15.61 28.65 7.60
C ALA A 211 15.36 27.14 7.62
N PHE A 212 14.89 26.57 6.51
CA PHE A 212 14.72 25.13 6.39
C PHE A 212 16.06 24.39 6.40
N ARG A 213 17.08 24.91 5.71
CA ARG A 213 18.44 24.33 5.75
C ARG A 213 19.01 24.29 7.17
N GLU A 214 18.80 25.34 7.95
CA GLU A 214 19.26 25.39 9.34
C GLU A 214 18.55 24.33 10.19
N LEU A 215 17.23 24.20 10.07
CA LEU A 215 16.46 23.16 10.74
C LEU A 215 16.93 21.75 10.38
N MET A 216 17.24 21.50 9.11
CA MET A 216 17.64 20.18 8.61
C MET A 216 19.13 19.88 8.80
N ALA A 217 19.98 20.87 9.09
CA ALA A 217 21.43 20.68 9.21
C ALA A 217 21.80 19.62 10.26
N GLY A 218 21.11 19.60 11.38
CA GLY A 218 21.31 18.60 12.45
C GLY A 218 20.90 17.19 11.99
N VAL A 219 19.80 17.07 11.27
CA VAL A 219 19.32 15.79 10.73
C VAL A 219 20.28 15.25 9.69
N LEU A 220 20.75 16.08 8.76
CA LEU A 220 21.71 15.68 7.74
C LEU A 220 23.02 15.20 8.34
N SER A 221 23.51 15.86 9.40
CA SER A 221 24.71 15.42 10.10
C SER A 221 24.54 14.02 10.69
N ILE A 222 23.39 13.73 11.28
CA ILE A 222 23.06 12.40 11.82
C ILE A 222 22.94 11.38 10.68
N LEU A 223 22.17 11.66 9.65
CA LEU A 223 21.97 10.77 8.51
C LEU A 223 23.28 10.47 7.78
N ASN A 224 24.14 11.46 7.57
CA ASN A 224 25.44 11.28 6.94
C ASN A 224 26.44 10.50 7.83
N HIS A 225 26.38 10.69 9.14
CA HIS A 225 27.35 10.08 10.07
C HIS A 225 27.02 8.63 10.39
N GLN A 226 25.75 8.27 10.45
CA GLN A 226 25.30 6.90 10.72
C GLN A 226 25.26 6.02 9.45
N GLY A 227 25.76 6.53 8.30
CA GLY A 227 25.65 5.83 7.02
C GLY A 227 24.18 5.69 6.62
N ALA A 228 23.39 6.67 6.94
CA ALA A 228 21.98 6.82 6.82
C ALA A 228 21.20 5.48 6.86
N TYR A 229 20.01 5.49 7.20
CA TYR A 229 19.06 4.41 7.14
C TYR A 229 19.13 3.49 5.87
N GLY A 230 19.85 3.87 4.85
CA GLY A 230 19.98 3.12 3.60
C GLY A 230 21.22 2.21 3.50
N SER A 231 22.08 2.10 4.52
CA SER A 231 23.14 1.11 4.48
C SER A 231 22.60 -0.29 4.78
N GLU A 232 23.31 -1.32 4.29
CA GLU A 232 22.95 -2.70 4.57
C GLU A 232 22.88 -3.01 6.07
N GLU A 233 23.80 -2.44 6.84
CA GLU A 233 23.82 -2.55 8.30
C GLU A 233 22.63 -1.85 8.96
N ASN A 234 22.15 -0.76 8.36
CA ASN A 234 21.08 0.08 8.93
C ASN A 234 19.67 -0.28 8.46
N PHE A 235 19.52 -1.20 7.50
CA PHE A 235 18.20 -1.70 7.13
C PHE A 235 17.45 -2.26 8.35
N GLY A 236 18.15 -2.94 9.27
CA GLY A 236 17.59 -3.43 10.52
C GLY A 236 17.31 -2.35 11.58
N GLN A 237 17.71 -1.09 11.36
CA GLN A 237 17.46 0.03 12.28
C GLN A 237 16.23 0.86 11.90
N LEU A 238 15.63 0.61 10.74
CA LEU A 238 14.28 1.11 10.47
C LEU A 238 13.38 0.66 11.60
N TYR A 239 12.49 1.53 12.06
CA TYR A 239 11.49 1.04 12.98
C TYR A 239 10.52 0.12 12.22
N THR A 240 10.75 -1.16 12.38
CA THR A 240 9.87 -2.22 11.89
C THR A 240 9.22 -2.86 13.10
N PRO A 241 8.15 -2.26 13.66
CA PRO A 241 7.60 -2.69 14.94
C PRO A 241 7.12 -4.14 14.92
N LEU A 242 6.79 -4.66 13.74
CA LEU A 242 6.31 -6.04 13.57
C LEU A 242 7.44 -7.09 13.55
N SER A 243 8.68 -6.67 13.32
CA SER A 243 9.85 -7.57 13.21
C SER A 243 10.87 -7.44 14.34
N SER A 244 10.64 -6.56 15.32
CA SER A 244 11.58 -6.38 16.42
C SER A 244 11.58 -7.56 17.37
N GLY A 245 12.72 -8.25 17.52
CA GLY A 245 12.94 -9.29 18.53
C GLY A 245 13.10 -8.77 19.97
N ARG A 246 12.46 -7.64 20.32
CA ARG A 246 12.51 -6.98 21.63
C ARG A 246 11.63 -7.68 22.65
N ASP A 247 11.84 -7.40 23.93
CA ASP A 247 10.90 -7.89 24.94
C ASP A 247 9.48 -7.34 24.68
N SER A 248 8.48 -8.07 25.14
CA SER A 248 7.08 -7.80 24.79
C SER A 248 6.59 -6.43 25.25
N ALA A 249 7.13 -5.90 26.36
CA ALA A 249 6.73 -4.60 26.89
C ALA A 249 7.30 -3.46 26.04
N GLN A 250 8.58 -3.52 25.70
CA GLN A 250 9.23 -2.52 24.85
C GLN A 250 8.64 -2.55 23.43
N PHE A 251 8.34 -3.74 22.91
CA PHE A 251 7.66 -3.91 21.63
C PHE A 251 6.33 -3.14 21.59
N LEU A 252 5.48 -3.26 22.61
CA LEU A 252 4.19 -2.57 22.66
C LEU A 252 4.34 -1.05 22.74
N VAL A 253 5.35 -0.54 23.47
CA VAL A 253 5.65 0.90 23.51
C VAL A 253 6.11 1.41 22.14
N ASP A 254 6.98 0.69 21.48
CA ASP A 254 7.48 1.09 20.16
C ASP A 254 6.39 1.01 19.10
N LEU A 255 5.52 0.00 19.19
CA LEU A 255 4.37 -0.16 18.31
C LEU A 255 3.36 0.98 18.48
N ASP A 256 3.04 1.35 19.73
CA ASP A 256 2.15 2.47 20.03
C ASP A 256 2.69 3.79 19.46
N ARG A 257 3.98 4.06 19.68
CA ARG A 257 4.65 5.25 19.11
C ARG A 257 4.63 5.26 17.58
N SER A 258 4.87 4.11 16.97
CA SER A 258 4.87 3.98 15.50
C SER A 258 3.48 4.23 14.92
N LEU A 259 2.43 3.67 15.55
CA LEU A 259 1.05 3.89 15.13
C LEU A 259 0.64 5.35 15.30
N LEU A 260 1.00 5.96 16.44
CA LEU A 260 0.73 7.38 16.67
C LEU A 260 1.46 8.28 15.68
N GLN A 261 2.71 7.98 15.34
CA GLN A 261 3.45 8.72 14.32
C GLN A 261 2.78 8.63 12.96
N ARG A 262 2.31 7.43 12.56
CA ARG A 262 1.55 7.24 11.31
C ARG A 262 0.22 8.00 11.33
N LEU A 263 -0.52 8.01 12.44
CA LEU A 263 -1.74 8.80 12.57
C LEU A 263 -1.46 10.30 12.35
N ASN A 264 -0.39 10.80 12.95
CA ASN A 264 0.01 12.20 12.79
C ASN A 264 0.52 12.50 11.37
N ASP A 265 1.14 11.55 10.67
CA ASP A 265 1.48 11.67 9.25
C ASP A 265 0.22 11.75 8.38
N LEU A 266 -0.82 10.96 8.69
CA LEU A 266 -2.13 11.08 8.02
C LEU A 266 -2.77 12.45 8.27
N ARG A 267 -2.70 12.99 9.49
CA ARG A 267 -3.20 14.34 9.82
C ARG A 267 -2.44 15.44 9.06
N ALA A 268 -1.12 15.32 8.96
CA ALA A 268 -0.30 16.22 8.16
C ALA A 268 -0.68 16.14 6.66
N THR A 269 -0.97 14.94 6.17
CA THR A 269 -1.45 14.74 4.79
C THR A 269 -2.81 15.41 4.57
N LEU A 270 -3.73 15.31 5.53
CA LEU A 270 -5.02 16.00 5.45
C LEU A 270 -4.87 17.53 5.46
N ALA A 271 -3.95 18.07 6.26
CA ALA A 271 -3.64 19.52 6.25
C ALA A 271 -3.03 19.96 4.91
N GLU A 272 -2.19 19.12 4.31
CA GLU A 272 -1.63 19.38 2.98
C GLU A 272 -2.71 19.39 1.90
N LEU A 273 -3.72 18.50 1.96
CA LEU A 273 -4.86 18.53 1.06
C LEU A 273 -5.64 19.87 1.13
N ASP A 274 -5.78 20.44 2.33
CA ASP A 274 -6.38 21.78 2.50
C ASP A 274 -5.54 22.84 1.78
N ARG A 275 -4.22 22.80 1.91
CA ARG A 275 -3.29 23.71 1.24
C ARG A 275 -3.35 23.53 -0.29
N MET A 276 -3.32 22.29 -0.78
CA MET A 276 -3.41 21.95 -2.21
C MET A 276 -4.72 22.46 -2.82
N ASN A 277 -5.83 22.34 -2.08
CA ASN A 277 -7.13 22.82 -2.56
C ASN A 277 -7.26 24.36 -2.54
N ALA A 278 -6.48 25.04 -1.69
CA ALA A 278 -6.46 26.49 -1.62
C ALA A 278 -5.63 27.12 -2.74
N GLN A 279 -4.56 26.47 -3.19
CA GLN A 279 -3.63 27.03 -4.18
C GLN A 279 -2.92 25.97 -5.03
N GLY A 280 -2.33 26.40 -6.13
CA GLY A 280 -1.53 25.55 -7.02
C GLY A 280 -2.40 24.71 -7.97
N ARG A 281 -1.84 23.60 -8.44
CA ARG A 281 -2.40 22.71 -9.46
C ARG A 281 -3.80 22.18 -9.11
N PHE A 282 -4.04 21.89 -7.84
CA PHE A 282 -5.27 21.28 -7.35
C PHE A 282 -6.30 22.29 -6.81
N ALA A 283 -6.03 23.59 -6.94
CA ALA A 283 -6.88 24.65 -6.37
C ALA A 283 -8.35 24.51 -6.77
N GLY A 284 -9.24 24.36 -5.79
CA GLY A 284 -10.68 24.20 -5.97
C GLY A 284 -11.13 22.85 -6.56
N ARG A 285 -10.21 21.87 -6.72
CA ARG A 285 -10.50 20.58 -7.37
C ARG A 285 -10.76 19.43 -6.41
N LEU A 286 -10.46 19.59 -5.13
CA LEU A 286 -10.53 18.53 -4.13
C LEU A 286 -11.84 18.59 -3.34
N ALA A 287 -12.51 17.46 -3.20
CA ALA A 287 -13.70 17.31 -2.36
C ALA A 287 -13.26 16.92 -0.93
N LEU A 288 -12.85 17.92 -0.14
CA LEU A 288 -12.27 17.73 1.18
C LEU A 288 -13.22 17.08 2.21
N GLU A 289 -14.52 17.08 1.91
CA GLU A 289 -15.56 16.40 2.70
C GLU A 289 -15.74 14.91 2.34
N ARG A 290 -15.03 14.43 1.31
CA ARG A 290 -15.14 13.06 0.78
C ARG A 290 -13.77 12.41 0.71
N VAL A 291 -13.22 12.06 1.88
CA VAL A 291 -11.89 11.50 2.01
C VAL A 291 -11.96 10.06 2.48
N GLY A 292 -11.48 9.14 1.65
CA GLY A 292 -11.26 7.74 1.98
C GLY A 292 -9.84 7.47 2.46
N LEU A 293 -9.66 6.31 3.09
CA LEU A 293 -8.35 5.84 3.54
C LEU A 293 -8.14 4.41 3.05
N THR A 294 -6.97 4.08 2.55
CA THR A 294 -6.60 2.71 2.20
C THR A 294 -5.18 2.41 2.61
N GLY A 295 -4.88 1.13 2.79
CA GLY A 295 -3.52 0.71 3.07
C GLY A 295 -3.38 -0.80 3.13
N ARG A 296 -2.14 -1.28 3.00
CA ARG A 296 -1.80 -2.69 2.98
C ARG A 296 -0.93 -3.05 4.20
N SER A 297 -1.13 -4.25 4.77
CA SER A 297 -0.33 -4.74 5.90
C SER A 297 -0.41 -3.77 7.09
N PHE A 298 0.68 -3.29 7.61
CA PHE A 298 0.71 -2.26 8.65
C PHE A 298 -0.03 -0.98 8.21
N GLY A 299 -0.04 -0.65 6.91
CA GLY A 299 -0.91 0.40 6.35
C GLY A 299 -2.40 0.05 6.44
N GLY A 300 -2.75 -1.23 6.35
CA GLY A 300 -4.12 -1.71 6.60
C GLY A 300 -4.53 -1.49 8.06
N THR A 301 -3.65 -1.79 9.01
CA THR A 301 -3.86 -1.44 10.44
C THR A 301 -3.95 0.08 10.62
N THR A 302 -3.08 0.85 9.96
CA THR A 302 -3.13 2.32 9.96
C THR A 302 -4.47 2.83 9.42
N THR A 303 -5.05 2.12 8.43
CA THR A 303 -6.38 2.44 7.91
C THR A 303 -7.46 2.27 8.98
N LEU A 304 -7.50 1.13 9.68
CA LEU A 304 -8.47 0.90 10.76
C LEU A 304 -8.32 1.93 11.89
N MET A 305 -7.09 2.23 12.27
CA MET A 305 -6.77 3.25 13.26
C MET A 305 -7.22 4.65 12.82
N GLY A 306 -6.85 5.04 11.59
CA GLY A 306 -7.23 6.35 11.04
C GLY A 306 -8.73 6.55 10.95
N LEU A 307 -9.49 5.52 10.56
CA LEU A 307 -10.95 5.56 10.55
C LEU A 307 -11.52 5.77 11.96
N SER A 308 -10.92 5.15 12.98
CA SER A 308 -11.39 5.26 14.35
C SER A 308 -11.01 6.59 15.02
N MET A 309 -9.87 7.16 14.69
CA MET A 309 -9.25 8.26 15.44
C MET A 309 -9.21 9.60 14.69
N GLU A 310 -9.63 9.63 13.40
CA GLU A 310 -9.63 10.86 12.60
C GLU A 310 -10.97 11.01 11.86
N ASP A 311 -11.73 12.01 12.23
CA ASP A 311 -13.11 12.21 11.74
C ASP A 311 -13.21 12.55 10.25
N ARG A 312 -12.17 13.10 9.66
CA ARG A 312 -12.14 13.48 8.24
C ARG A 312 -12.18 12.27 7.30
N PHE A 313 -11.73 11.09 7.75
CA PHE A 313 -11.87 9.87 6.96
C PHE A 313 -13.31 9.33 7.08
N THR A 314 -13.98 9.13 5.96
CA THR A 314 -15.39 8.73 5.91
C THR A 314 -15.60 7.25 5.61
N ALA A 315 -14.66 6.58 4.96
CA ALA A 315 -14.68 5.16 4.64
C ALA A 315 -13.25 4.65 4.40
N GLY A 316 -13.03 3.32 4.51
CA GLY A 316 -11.70 2.78 4.27
C GLY A 316 -11.65 1.38 3.67
N VAL A 317 -10.51 1.09 3.00
CA VAL A 317 -10.17 -0.24 2.48
C VAL A 317 -8.88 -0.72 3.14
N SER A 318 -8.99 -1.74 3.97
CA SER A 318 -7.87 -2.31 4.72
C SER A 318 -7.46 -3.66 4.10
N VAL A 319 -6.26 -3.71 3.55
CA VAL A 319 -5.74 -4.84 2.79
C VAL A 319 -4.72 -5.61 3.62
N VAL A 320 -4.94 -6.89 3.82
CA VAL A 320 -4.12 -7.83 4.62
C VAL A 320 -3.62 -7.22 5.95
N PRO A 321 -4.51 -6.61 6.76
CA PRO A 321 -4.09 -6.01 8.00
C PRO A 321 -3.67 -7.07 9.03
N PRO A 322 -2.57 -6.86 9.79
CA PRO A 322 -2.25 -7.71 10.93
C PRO A 322 -3.36 -7.75 11.98
N GLY A 323 -4.02 -6.61 12.20
CA GLY A 323 -4.93 -6.45 13.32
C GLY A 323 -4.22 -6.54 14.68
N PHE A 324 -4.88 -6.06 15.72
CA PHE A 324 -4.40 -6.17 17.10
C PHE A 324 -5.57 -6.45 18.00
N SER A 325 -5.37 -7.35 18.97
CA SER A 325 -6.35 -7.61 20.04
C SER A 325 -6.18 -6.61 21.16
N ASP A 326 -7.27 -6.33 21.88
CA ASP A 326 -7.23 -5.50 23.10
C ASP A 326 -6.61 -6.27 24.26
N SER A 327 -5.32 -6.03 24.48
CA SER A 327 -4.54 -6.66 25.55
C SER A 327 -4.33 -5.76 26.77
N ARG A 328 -5.00 -4.58 26.83
CA ARG A 328 -4.81 -3.60 27.92
C ARG A 328 -5.04 -4.17 29.31
N SER A 329 -6.00 -5.07 29.46
CA SER A 329 -6.29 -5.74 30.74
C SER A 329 -5.15 -6.65 31.23
N ALA A 330 -4.29 -7.09 30.31
CA ALA A 330 -3.12 -7.92 30.62
C ALA A 330 -1.84 -7.09 30.82
N LEU A 331 -1.89 -5.77 30.56
CA LEU A 331 -0.73 -4.89 30.71
C LEU A 331 -0.59 -4.37 32.13
N PRO A 332 0.67 -4.20 32.61
CA PRO A 332 0.91 -3.49 33.88
C PRO A 332 0.31 -2.07 33.83
N ALA A 333 -0.40 -1.66 34.88
CA ALA A 333 -1.02 -0.34 34.95
C ALA A 333 -0.01 0.82 34.71
N ALA A 334 1.26 0.64 35.08
CA ALA A 334 2.31 1.62 34.83
C ALA A 334 2.66 1.85 33.36
N MET A 335 2.27 0.94 32.45
CA MET A 335 2.42 1.07 31.01
C MET A 335 1.26 1.83 30.38
N LEU A 336 0.10 1.88 31.01
CA LEU A 336 -1.06 2.55 30.47
C LEU A 336 -0.94 4.05 30.62
N VAL A 337 -1.32 4.78 29.57
CA VAL A 337 -1.30 6.24 29.55
C VAL A 337 -2.69 6.80 29.85
N ALA A 338 -2.70 7.92 30.60
CA ALA A 338 -3.93 8.61 30.93
C ALA A 338 -4.61 9.19 29.66
N VAL A 339 -5.90 9.44 29.72
CA VAL A 339 -6.80 9.86 28.62
C VAL A 339 -6.37 11.17 27.95
N ASP A 340 -5.62 12.03 28.63
CA ASP A 340 -5.12 13.29 28.11
C ASP A 340 -3.93 13.12 27.13
N ARG A 341 -3.47 11.88 26.94
CA ARG A 341 -2.45 11.53 25.96
C ARG A 341 -3.04 10.71 24.85
N GLU A 342 -2.73 11.11 23.62
CA GLU A 342 -3.00 10.27 22.47
C GLU A 342 -2.17 8.99 22.57
N SER A 343 -2.83 7.86 22.42
CA SER A 343 -2.24 6.53 22.35
C SER A 343 -3.19 5.63 21.59
N VAL A 344 -2.64 4.65 20.87
CA VAL A 344 -3.42 3.68 20.10
C VAL A 344 -3.60 2.40 20.91
N ILE A 345 -2.53 1.88 21.49
CA ILE A 345 -2.49 0.58 22.18
C ILE A 345 -2.52 0.76 23.70
N LEU A 346 -1.80 1.75 24.22
CA LEU A 346 -1.55 1.92 25.64
C LEU A 346 -2.56 2.86 26.33
N SER A 347 -3.60 3.34 25.63
CA SER A 347 -4.63 4.16 26.24
C SER A 347 -5.36 3.39 27.34
N ALA A 348 -5.47 4.00 28.55
CA ALA A 348 -6.16 3.41 29.67
C ALA A 348 -7.71 3.39 29.50
N GLU A 349 -8.24 4.25 28.64
CA GLU A 349 -9.67 4.51 28.52
C GLU A 349 -10.15 4.42 27.05
N GLY A 350 -11.47 4.23 26.90
CA GLY A 350 -12.14 4.18 25.62
C GLY A 350 -12.07 2.81 24.93
N PRO A 351 -12.77 2.65 23.80
CA PRO A 351 -12.67 1.44 23.01
C PRO A 351 -11.28 1.30 22.38
N PHE A 352 -10.81 0.06 22.29
CA PHE A 352 -9.56 -0.20 21.56
C PHE A 352 -9.81 0.00 20.06
N PRO A 353 -9.17 0.99 19.40
CA PRO A 353 -9.58 1.43 18.07
C PRO A 353 -9.39 0.39 16.97
N LEU A 354 -8.56 -0.64 17.20
CA LEU A 354 -8.26 -1.67 16.22
C LEU A 354 -9.16 -2.90 16.30
N THR A 355 -10.08 -2.94 17.28
CA THR A 355 -11.06 -4.02 17.44
C THR A 355 -12.50 -3.59 17.19
N THR A 356 -12.74 -2.32 16.86
CA THR A 356 -14.08 -1.78 16.61
C THR A 356 -14.10 -0.98 15.31
N ILE A 357 -14.83 -1.48 14.33
CA ILE A 357 -15.01 -0.79 13.04
C ILE A 357 -16.25 0.10 13.15
N ASN A 358 -16.03 1.41 13.20
CA ASN A 358 -17.06 2.43 13.41
C ASN A 358 -17.41 3.26 12.17
N LYS A 359 -16.72 3.02 11.04
CA LYS A 359 -17.01 3.65 9.73
C LYS A 359 -17.03 2.58 8.64
N PRO A 360 -17.70 2.81 7.50
CA PRO A 360 -17.75 1.86 6.40
C PRO A 360 -16.36 1.36 6.03
N THR A 361 -16.18 0.03 5.99
CA THR A 361 -14.87 -0.58 5.77
C THR A 361 -14.97 -1.81 4.85
N LEU A 362 -14.07 -1.89 3.87
CA LEU A 362 -13.76 -3.11 3.13
C LEU A 362 -12.47 -3.72 3.69
N LEU A 363 -12.55 -4.96 4.13
CA LEU A 363 -11.40 -5.79 4.52
C LEU A 363 -11.08 -6.74 3.37
N LEU A 364 -9.79 -6.89 3.02
CA LEU A 364 -9.32 -7.89 2.08
C LEU A 364 -8.22 -8.72 2.74
N SER A 365 -8.32 -10.05 2.74
CA SER A 365 -7.38 -10.97 3.35
C SER A 365 -7.08 -12.14 2.41
N GLY A 366 -5.91 -12.77 2.55
CA GLY A 366 -5.55 -13.99 1.83
C GLY A 366 -5.71 -15.22 2.69
N THR A 367 -6.13 -16.37 2.13
CA THR A 367 -6.28 -17.61 2.90
C THR A 367 -4.96 -18.21 3.36
N GLU A 368 -3.87 -17.90 2.66
CA GLU A 368 -2.53 -18.44 2.89
C GLU A 368 -1.53 -17.32 3.31
N ASP A 369 -2.04 -16.29 3.98
CA ASP A 369 -1.21 -15.20 4.51
C ASP A 369 -0.48 -15.65 5.78
N ASP A 370 0.61 -16.40 5.62
CA ASP A 370 1.38 -17.03 6.69
C ASP A 370 1.96 -15.99 7.67
N LEU A 371 2.26 -14.78 7.21
CA LEU A 371 2.70 -13.69 8.09
C LEU A 371 1.60 -13.29 9.08
N ILE A 372 0.41 -13.00 8.58
CA ILE A 372 -0.70 -12.53 9.42
C ILE A 372 -1.24 -13.68 10.29
N ILE A 373 -1.33 -14.87 9.73
CA ILE A 373 -1.73 -16.08 10.48
C ILE A 373 -0.70 -16.37 11.59
N GLY A 374 0.59 -16.26 11.29
CA GLY A 374 1.67 -16.46 12.27
C GLY A 374 1.64 -15.42 13.40
N LEU A 375 1.36 -14.14 13.08
CA LEU A 375 1.16 -13.09 14.08
C LEU A 375 -0.04 -13.40 14.97
N ALA A 376 -1.17 -13.83 14.41
CA ALA A 376 -2.35 -14.24 15.17
C ALA A 376 -2.07 -15.43 16.08
N ALA A 377 -1.31 -16.44 15.61
CA ALA A 377 -0.88 -17.57 16.42
C ALA A 377 0.05 -17.14 17.58
N ASN A 378 0.91 -16.13 17.38
CA ASN A 378 1.70 -15.56 18.46
C ASN A 378 0.82 -14.86 19.52
N MET A 379 -0.19 -14.11 19.09
CA MET A 379 -1.16 -13.49 20.00
C MET A 379 -1.96 -14.53 20.76
N ALA A 380 -2.36 -15.63 20.11
CA ALA A 380 -3.08 -16.73 20.75
C ALA A 380 -2.22 -17.41 21.83
N ARG A 381 -0.93 -17.68 21.55
CA ARG A 381 0.02 -18.21 22.56
C ARG A 381 0.19 -17.28 23.75
N ALA A 382 0.08 -15.98 23.55
CA ALA A 382 0.08 -14.98 24.62
C ALA A 382 -1.27 -14.85 25.34
N GLY A 383 -2.31 -15.61 24.93
CA GLY A 383 -3.66 -15.53 25.49
C GLY A 383 -4.44 -14.29 25.08
N ALA A 384 -3.98 -13.56 24.03
CA ALA A 384 -4.55 -12.29 23.59
C ALA A 384 -5.52 -12.42 22.42
N ALA A 385 -5.60 -13.58 21.77
CA ALA A 385 -6.51 -13.85 20.66
C ALA A 385 -6.88 -15.35 20.60
N PRO A 386 -7.96 -15.73 19.87
CA PRO A 386 -8.21 -17.14 19.54
C PRO A 386 -7.11 -17.69 18.60
N GLU A 387 -6.91 -19.02 18.67
CA GLU A 387 -5.98 -19.70 17.77
C GLU A 387 -6.49 -19.66 16.33
N PRO A 388 -5.65 -19.34 15.33
CA PRO A 388 -6.06 -19.41 13.92
C PRO A 388 -6.28 -20.87 13.49
N THR A 389 -7.28 -21.07 12.63
CA THR A 389 -7.65 -22.38 12.07
C THR A 389 -7.88 -22.25 10.57
N ALA A 390 -7.95 -23.39 9.86
CA ALA A 390 -8.25 -23.38 8.42
C ALA A 390 -9.58 -22.68 8.09
N ASP A 391 -10.60 -22.84 8.95
CA ASP A 391 -11.91 -22.21 8.78
C ASP A 391 -11.92 -20.74 9.23
N ASN A 392 -10.96 -20.33 10.05
CA ASN A 392 -10.81 -18.96 10.53
C ASN A 392 -9.33 -18.59 10.61
N PRO A 393 -8.67 -18.32 9.47
CA PRO A 393 -7.25 -18.03 9.41
C PRO A 393 -6.89 -16.69 10.06
N HIS A 394 -7.85 -15.76 10.17
CA HIS A 394 -7.64 -14.40 10.65
C HIS A 394 -8.54 -14.07 11.86
N PRO A 395 -8.38 -14.74 13.02
CA PRO A 395 -9.28 -14.58 14.15
C PRO A 395 -9.28 -13.17 14.75
N VAL A 396 -8.16 -12.44 14.67
CA VAL A 396 -8.07 -11.05 15.14
C VAL A 396 -8.91 -10.12 14.25
N ILE A 397 -8.87 -10.31 12.94
CA ILE A 397 -9.71 -9.56 12.00
C ILE A 397 -11.17 -9.97 12.12
N ARG A 398 -11.45 -11.25 12.39
CA ARG A 398 -12.81 -11.75 12.68
C ARG A 398 -13.43 -11.02 13.87
N ILE A 399 -12.68 -10.80 14.94
CA ILE A 399 -13.14 -10.03 16.09
C ILE A 399 -13.52 -8.61 15.69
N ALA A 400 -12.66 -7.92 14.91
CA ALA A 400 -12.96 -6.57 14.45
C ALA A 400 -14.20 -6.53 13.54
N TYR A 401 -14.35 -7.50 12.64
CA TYR A 401 -15.52 -7.66 11.79
C TYR A 401 -16.80 -7.90 12.59
N GLU A 402 -16.75 -8.79 13.57
CA GLU A 402 -17.93 -9.12 14.41
C GLU A 402 -18.34 -7.98 15.34
N ASN A 403 -17.39 -7.18 15.81
CA ASN A 403 -17.63 -6.01 16.63
C ASN A 403 -17.98 -4.75 15.82
N ALA A 404 -18.04 -4.83 14.50
CA ALA A 404 -18.33 -3.68 13.66
C ALA A 404 -19.73 -3.10 13.94
N VAL A 405 -19.78 -1.79 14.12
CA VAL A 405 -21.03 -1.02 14.27
C VAL A 405 -21.40 -0.27 12.99
N ALA A 406 -20.47 -0.15 12.05
CA ALA A 406 -20.70 0.40 10.71
C ALA A 406 -20.80 -0.72 9.66
N PRO A 407 -21.23 -0.42 8.43
CA PRO A 407 -21.20 -1.37 7.31
C PRO A 407 -19.79 -1.91 7.02
N VAL A 408 -19.64 -3.23 6.99
CA VAL A 408 -18.37 -3.89 6.69
C VAL A 408 -18.56 -4.97 5.64
N VAL A 409 -17.66 -4.99 4.66
CA VAL A 409 -17.48 -6.10 3.72
C VAL A 409 -16.13 -6.74 4.03
N TRP A 410 -16.09 -8.08 4.09
CA TRP A 410 -14.83 -8.80 4.21
C TRP A 410 -14.67 -9.76 3.03
N GLY A 411 -13.64 -9.50 2.22
CA GLY A 411 -13.22 -10.37 1.11
C GLY A 411 -12.07 -11.26 1.55
N LEU A 412 -12.25 -12.58 1.43
CA LEU A 412 -11.22 -13.57 1.64
C LEU A 412 -10.86 -14.20 0.29
N LEU A 413 -9.60 -14.02 -0.12
CA LEU A 413 -9.09 -14.47 -1.41
C LEU A 413 -8.33 -15.78 -1.25
N ALA A 414 -8.81 -16.83 -1.91
CA ALA A 414 -8.19 -18.14 -1.90
C ALA A 414 -6.81 -18.14 -2.57
N ASP A 415 -5.94 -19.05 -2.12
CA ASP A 415 -4.61 -19.27 -2.68
C ASP A 415 -3.78 -17.98 -2.81
N SER A 416 -3.95 -17.07 -1.87
CA SER A 416 -3.24 -15.80 -1.81
C SER A 416 -2.52 -15.61 -0.47
N ASN A 417 -1.28 -15.18 -0.54
CA ASN A 417 -0.43 -14.88 0.60
C ASN A 417 -0.33 -13.37 0.85
N HIS A 418 0.47 -12.97 1.85
CA HIS A 418 0.65 -11.56 2.20
C HIS A 418 1.15 -10.70 1.05
N ALA A 419 2.07 -11.21 0.23
CA ALA A 419 2.67 -10.48 -0.88
C ALA A 419 1.73 -10.32 -2.09
N THR A 420 0.72 -11.19 -2.24
CA THR A 420 -0.14 -11.26 -3.44
C THR A 420 -0.87 -9.95 -3.74
N LEU A 421 -1.29 -9.21 -2.71
CA LEU A 421 -2.05 -7.96 -2.84
C LEU A 421 -1.16 -6.70 -2.78
N GLY A 422 0.15 -6.84 -2.99
CA GLY A 422 1.11 -5.76 -3.14
C GLY A 422 1.84 -5.85 -4.49
N VAL A 423 2.23 -4.73 -5.06
CA VAL A 423 2.84 -4.73 -6.41
C VAL A 423 4.16 -5.49 -6.48
N SER A 424 4.98 -5.45 -5.43
CA SER A 424 6.26 -6.17 -5.35
C SER A 424 6.11 -7.68 -5.17
N GLY A 425 4.94 -8.16 -4.77
CA GLY A 425 4.66 -9.56 -4.46
C GLY A 425 4.45 -10.48 -5.66
N GLY A 426 5.06 -10.19 -6.78
CA GLY A 426 4.96 -10.95 -8.03
C GLY A 426 4.17 -10.24 -9.12
N TYR A 427 3.52 -9.10 -8.83
CA TYR A 427 2.86 -8.30 -9.88
C TYR A 427 3.87 -7.66 -10.84
N TRP A 428 4.98 -7.14 -10.30
CA TRP A 428 6.05 -6.60 -11.13
C TRP A 428 6.93 -7.69 -11.76
N TRP A 429 7.17 -8.80 -11.05
CA TRP A 429 8.12 -9.86 -11.44
C TRP A 429 7.53 -11.27 -11.21
N PRO A 430 6.49 -11.65 -11.95
CA PRO A 430 5.82 -12.95 -11.74
C PRO A 430 6.78 -14.13 -11.89
N ASP A 431 7.79 -14.02 -12.78
CA ASP A 431 8.73 -15.10 -13.07
C ASP A 431 9.85 -15.24 -12.02
N LEU A 432 10.06 -14.24 -11.18
CA LEU A 432 11.09 -14.28 -10.15
C LEU A 432 10.57 -14.79 -8.80
N LYS A 433 9.26 -14.87 -8.63
CA LYS A 433 8.61 -15.28 -7.38
C LYS A 433 8.15 -16.73 -7.42
N PRO A 434 8.17 -17.44 -6.27
CA PRO A 434 7.60 -18.79 -6.19
C PRO A 434 6.13 -18.78 -6.56
N GLN A 435 5.73 -19.68 -7.47
CA GLN A 435 4.33 -19.86 -7.84
C GLN A 435 3.61 -20.87 -6.94
N THR A 436 4.35 -21.85 -6.43
CA THR A 436 3.83 -22.91 -5.56
C THR A 436 4.44 -22.76 -4.18
N GLN A 437 3.60 -22.81 -3.15
CA GLN A 437 3.99 -22.66 -1.75
C GLN A 437 3.31 -23.72 -0.87
N GLN A 438 3.81 -23.90 0.36
CA GLN A 438 3.21 -24.79 1.35
C GLN A 438 1.95 -24.15 1.93
N ARG A 439 0.90 -24.96 2.18
CA ARG A 439 -0.27 -24.50 2.94
C ARG A 439 0.07 -24.35 4.41
N TYR A 440 -0.41 -23.28 5.02
CA TYR A 440 -0.15 -22.99 6.43
C TYR A 440 -0.76 -24.07 7.36
N PHE A 441 -2.03 -24.42 7.14
CA PHE A 441 -2.76 -25.36 8.01
C PHE A 441 -2.63 -26.83 7.61
N GLU A 442 -2.05 -27.10 6.46
CA GLU A 442 -1.88 -28.46 5.93
C GLU A 442 -0.40 -28.70 5.54
N PRO A 443 0.52 -28.79 6.51
CA PRO A 443 1.94 -29.01 6.23
C PRO A 443 2.13 -30.28 5.39
N GLY A 444 2.78 -30.15 4.25
CA GLY A 444 2.95 -31.24 3.26
C GLY A 444 2.07 -31.11 2.04
N ASN A 445 1.02 -30.31 2.08
CA ASN A 445 0.23 -29.91 0.91
C ASN A 445 0.71 -28.56 0.39
N THR A 446 0.64 -28.39 -0.92
CA THR A 446 1.01 -27.14 -1.59
C THR A 446 -0.21 -26.51 -2.26
N PHE A 447 -0.12 -25.21 -2.51
CA PHE A 447 -1.07 -24.49 -3.36
C PHE A 447 -0.32 -23.74 -4.46
N THR A 448 -0.99 -23.52 -5.58
CA THR A 448 -0.51 -22.59 -6.61
C THR A 448 -1.10 -21.23 -6.33
N ARG A 449 -0.23 -20.25 -6.12
CA ARG A 449 -0.66 -18.88 -5.85
C ARG A 449 -1.54 -18.34 -6.98
N ILE A 450 -2.63 -17.67 -6.63
CA ILE A 450 -3.47 -16.96 -7.60
C ILE A 450 -2.61 -16.03 -8.47
N ALA A 451 -2.90 -15.99 -9.78
CA ALA A 451 -2.18 -15.13 -10.69
C ALA A 451 -2.23 -13.66 -10.22
N PRO A 452 -1.08 -12.98 -10.10
CA PRO A 452 -1.03 -11.61 -9.55
C PRO A 452 -1.93 -10.62 -10.29
N ALA A 453 -2.00 -10.67 -11.61
CA ALA A 453 -2.90 -9.83 -12.42
C ALA A 453 -4.37 -10.03 -12.02
N LYS A 454 -4.79 -11.27 -11.75
CA LYS A 454 -6.15 -11.60 -11.31
C LYS A 454 -6.42 -11.04 -9.90
N ALA A 455 -5.51 -11.25 -8.96
CA ALA A 455 -5.63 -10.72 -7.60
C ALA A 455 -5.74 -9.18 -7.58
N HIS A 456 -4.88 -8.51 -8.36
CA HIS A 456 -4.91 -7.06 -8.48
C HIS A 456 -6.17 -6.54 -9.19
N ARG A 457 -6.71 -7.27 -10.17
CA ARG A 457 -8.01 -6.93 -10.77
C ARG A 457 -9.13 -6.96 -9.74
N ILE A 458 -9.23 -8.04 -8.95
CA ILE A 458 -10.21 -8.17 -7.87
C ILE A 458 -10.06 -6.99 -6.88
N GLN A 459 -8.85 -6.73 -6.42
CA GLN A 459 -8.58 -5.64 -5.48
C GLN A 459 -9.00 -4.28 -6.06
N LYS A 460 -8.62 -3.96 -7.29
CA LYS A 460 -8.97 -2.70 -7.97
C LYS A 460 -10.48 -2.52 -8.07
N GLU A 461 -11.20 -3.52 -8.60
CA GLU A 461 -12.63 -3.43 -8.85
C GLU A 461 -13.44 -3.36 -7.55
N LYS A 462 -13.09 -4.17 -6.53
CA LYS A 462 -13.79 -4.13 -5.24
C LYS A 462 -13.50 -2.85 -4.47
N THR A 463 -12.26 -2.34 -4.52
CA THR A 463 -11.89 -1.05 -3.92
C THR A 463 -12.65 0.11 -4.57
N LEU A 464 -12.71 0.16 -5.91
CA LEU A 464 -13.46 1.19 -6.63
C LEU A 464 -14.95 1.12 -6.29
N ALA A 465 -15.57 -0.06 -6.39
CA ALA A 465 -16.99 -0.22 -6.09
C ALA A 465 -17.34 0.17 -4.66
N PHE A 466 -16.45 -0.15 -3.71
CA PHE A 466 -16.63 0.23 -2.30
C PHE A 466 -16.56 1.75 -2.11
N PHE A 467 -15.55 2.43 -2.67
CA PHE A 467 -15.44 3.87 -2.56
C PHE A 467 -16.52 4.61 -3.35
N ASP A 468 -16.94 4.12 -4.52
CA ASP A 468 -18.07 4.70 -5.23
C ASP A 468 -19.34 4.65 -4.38
N LEU A 469 -19.61 3.53 -3.69
CA LEU A 469 -20.77 3.39 -2.83
C LEU A 469 -20.69 4.31 -1.60
N THR A 470 -19.53 4.36 -0.94
CA THR A 470 -19.40 4.96 0.40
C THR A 470 -18.95 6.42 0.40
N ILE A 471 -18.13 6.84 -0.60
CA ILE A 471 -17.60 8.20 -0.70
C ILE A 471 -18.35 9.02 -1.74
N ARG A 472 -18.67 8.43 -2.90
CA ARG A 472 -19.46 9.10 -3.95
C ARG A 472 -20.95 9.00 -3.71
N HIS A 473 -21.38 8.09 -2.84
CA HIS A 473 -22.79 7.76 -2.59
C HIS A 473 -23.52 7.27 -3.87
N ASP A 474 -22.77 6.60 -4.76
CA ASP A 474 -23.32 5.95 -5.95
C ASP A 474 -23.97 4.61 -5.58
N ALA A 475 -25.30 4.63 -5.42
CA ALA A 475 -26.05 3.42 -5.06
C ALA A 475 -25.91 2.29 -6.10
N SER A 476 -25.62 2.59 -7.37
CA SER A 476 -25.40 1.58 -8.40
C SER A 476 -24.15 0.73 -8.16
N ALA A 477 -23.15 1.30 -7.44
CA ALA A 477 -21.92 0.60 -7.09
C ALA A 477 -22.14 -0.58 -6.11
N ARG A 478 -23.30 -0.59 -5.40
CA ARG A 478 -23.64 -1.71 -4.51
C ARG A 478 -23.69 -3.05 -5.27
N ALA A 479 -24.28 -3.08 -6.46
CA ALA A 479 -24.34 -4.28 -7.26
C ALA A 479 -22.93 -4.79 -7.65
N ARG A 480 -22.04 -3.88 -8.05
CA ARG A 480 -20.63 -4.21 -8.38
C ARG A 480 -19.83 -4.70 -7.16
N LEU A 481 -20.08 -4.11 -5.99
CA LEU A 481 -19.44 -4.53 -4.75
C LEU A 481 -19.89 -5.93 -4.32
N MET A 482 -21.19 -6.20 -4.41
CA MET A 482 -21.81 -7.46 -4.01
C MET A 482 -21.74 -8.55 -5.10
N ASP A 483 -21.28 -8.19 -6.30
CA ASP A 483 -21.13 -9.14 -7.39
C ASP A 483 -20.17 -10.27 -7.01
N GLN A 484 -20.68 -11.50 -7.08
CA GLN A 484 -19.93 -12.73 -6.83
C GLN A 484 -19.24 -13.25 -8.09
N GLY A 485 -19.15 -12.46 -9.17
CA GLY A 485 -18.48 -12.85 -10.39
C GLY A 485 -17.02 -13.28 -10.21
N PHE A 486 -16.39 -12.89 -9.10
CA PHE A 486 -15.05 -13.33 -8.69
C PHE A 486 -15.04 -14.58 -7.79
N GLU A 487 -16.19 -15.19 -7.50
CA GLU A 487 -16.25 -16.42 -6.70
C GLU A 487 -15.50 -17.57 -7.41
N ALA A 488 -15.66 -17.67 -8.73
CA ALA A 488 -14.88 -18.60 -9.56
C ALA A 488 -13.36 -18.31 -9.55
N ASP A 489 -12.96 -17.10 -9.18
CA ASP A 489 -11.59 -16.67 -9.01
C ASP A 489 -11.12 -16.82 -7.55
N GLY A 490 -11.93 -17.41 -6.68
CA GLY A 490 -11.59 -17.71 -5.29
C GLY A 490 -11.87 -16.58 -4.29
N LEU A 491 -12.62 -15.53 -4.65
CA LEU A 491 -13.02 -14.48 -3.72
C LEU A 491 -14.32 -14.86 -3.01
N THR A 492 -14.28 -14.96 -1.68
CA THR A 492 -15.48 -15.09 -0.84
C THR A 492 -15.75 -13.74 -0.17
N LEU A 493 -17.02 -13.29 -0.17
CA LEU A 493 -17.42 -12.02 0.44
C LEU A 493 -18.39 -12.28 1.60
N GLU A 494 -18.10 -11.68 2.73
CA GLU A 494 -18.99 -11.59 3.88
C GLU A 494 -19.44 -10.13 4.08
N PHE A 495 -20.69 -9.95 4.49
CA PHE A 495 -21.30 -8.63 4.67
C PHE A 495 -21.90 -8.50 6.07
N ARG A 496 -21.65 -7.35 6.70
CA ARG A 496 -22.21 -7.02 8.00
C ARG A 496 -22.70 -5.57 8.01
N ASN A 497 -23.92 -5.35 8.56
CA ASN A 497 -24.55 -4.02 8.65
C ASN A 497 -24.76 -3.32 7.27
N PHE A 498 -24.87 -4.09 6.18
CA PHE A 498 -25.03 -3.58 4.81
C PHE A 498 -26.49 -3.52 4.40
#